data_c5489c1788b2da529970a8a4cc131b92
#
_entry.id   c5489c1788b2da529970a8a4cc131b92
#
_cell.length_a   1.000
_cell.length_b   1.000
_cell.length_c   1.000
_cell.angle_alpha   90.00
_cell.angle_beta   90.00
_cell.angle_gamma   90.00
#
_symmetry.space_group_name_H-M   'P 1'
#
loop_
_entity.id
_entity.type
_entity.pdbx_description
1 polymer ?
#
loop_
_entity_poly.entity_id
_entity_poly.type
_entity_poly.pdbx_seq_one_letter_code
_entity_poly.pdbx_strand_id
1 'polypeptide(L)'
;MLLKENTGKYPRRQRFLENITKEDNLANTILTRQRYAPTDNFIKTDRKAHVGKIELNAKMYSLRRLTPKECWRLIGFDDEDYIKASKVCSDAQLYKQAGNSIVVNVLERILERLLYENHNL
;
A
#
# COMPACT_ATOMS: atom_id res chain seq x y z
N MET A 1 -15.85 12.99 -8.30
CA MET A 1 -15.16 14.20 -7.83
C MET A 1 -13.86 14.36 -8.60
N LEU A 2 -13.74 15.39 -9.41
CA LEU A 2 -12.53 15.70 -10.20
C LEU A 2 -11.55 16.45 -9.30
N LEU A 3 -10.39 15.84 -9.02
CA LEU A 3 -9.30 16.53 -8.35
C LEU A 3 -8.51 17.32 -9.40
N LYS A 4 -8.87 18.59 -9.62
CA LYS A 4 -8.08 19.50 -10.47
C LYS A 4 -6.82 19.94 -9.73
N GLU A 5 -5.72 20.05 -10.46
CA GLU A 5 -4.50 20.69 -9.97
C GLU A 5 -4.80 22.12 -9.52
N ASN A 6 -4.80 22.35 -8.24
CA ASN A 6 -4.87 23.68 -7.67
C ASN A 6 -3.77 23.80 -6.59
N THR A 7 -2.66 24.32 -7.02
CA THR A 7 -1.33 24.25 -6.42
C THR A 7 -1.07 25.21 -5.27
N GLY A 8 -2.02 25.71 -4.54
CA GLY A 8 -1.67 26.76 -3.57
C GLY A 8 -2.31 26.66 -2.21
N LYS A 9 -3.44 26.00 -2.05
CA LYS A 9 -4.27 26.22 -0.86
C LYS A 9 -4.39 25.01 0.11
N TYR A 10 -3.93 23.81 -0.28
CA TYR A 10 -4.14 22.62 0.54
C TYR A 10 -2.92 21.67 0.54
N PRO A 11 -2.04 21.75 1.55
CA PRO A 11 -0.83 20.89 1.63
C PRO A 11 -1.14 19.39 1.67
N ARG A 12 -2.33 18.99 2.16
CA ARG A 12 -2.77 17.58 2.15
C ARG A 12 -3.05 17.07 0.73
N ARG A 13 -3.55 17.93 -0.15
CA ARG A 13 -3.88 17.57 -1.54
C ARG A 13 -2.63 17.41 -2.39
N GLN A 14 -1.65 18.28 -2.19
CA GLN A 14 -0.38 18.21 -2.89
C GLN A 14 0.36 16.92 -2.54
N ARG A 15 0.44 16.56 -1.26
CA ARG A 15 1.05 15.29 -0.81
C ARG A 15 0.32 14.07 -1.36
N PHE A 16 -0.99 14.13 -1.52
CA PHE A 16 -1.79 13.07 -2.14
C PHE A 16 -1.44 12.90 -3.62
N LEU A 17 -1.31 13.99 -4.38
CA LEU A 17 -0.90 13.95 -5.78
C LEU A 17 0.54 13.46 -5.94
N GLU A 18 1.45 13.91 -5.12
CA GLU A 18 2.85 13.46 -5.09
C GLU A 18 2.95 11.94 -4.87
N ASN A 19 2.17 11.39 -3.95
CA ASN A 19 2.16 9.94 -3.70
C ASN A 19 1.60 9.12 -4.85
N ILE A 20 0.65 9.65 -5.61
CA ILE A 20 0.07 8.96 -6.77
C ILE A 20 0.98 9.04 -7.99
N THR A 21 1.74 10.12 -8.12
CA THR A 21 2.62 10.38 -9.26
C THR A 21 4.03 9.82 -9.12
N LYS A 22 4.38 9.30 -7.95
CA LYS A 22 5.66 8.65 -7.73
C LYS A 22 5.89 7.50 -8.70
N GLU A 23 7.02 7.54 -9.38
CA GLU A 23 7.47 6.51 -10.31
C GLU A 23 8.52 5.56 -9.70
N ASP A 24 8.84 5.76 -8.41
CA ASP A 24 9.89 5.03 -7.69
C ASP A 24 9.54 3.59 -7.32
N ASN A 25 8.35 3.13 -7.64
CA ASN A 25 7.82 1.80 -7.31
C ASN A 25 7.84 1.46 -5.79
N LEU A 26 7.98 2.47 -4.94
CA LEU A 26 7.99 2.31 -3.49
C LEU A 26 6.57 2.50 -2.94
N ALA A 27 6.12 1.53 -2.16
CA ALA A 27 4.88 1.66 -1.40
C ALA A 27 5.12 2.47 -0.12
N ASN A 28 4.13 3.29 0.25
CA ASN A 28 4.10 3.90 1.58
C ASN A 28 3.84 2.83 2.64
N THR A 29 4.13 3.13 3.90
CA THR A 29 3.79 2.28 5.04
C THR A 29 2.32 1.86 4.97
N ILE A 30 2.07 0.56 5.11
CA ILE A 30 0.71 0.02 5.15
C ILE A 30 0.14 0.30 6.54
N LEU A 31 -0.97 1.04 6.57
CA LEU A 31 -1.65 1.39 7.81
C LEU A 31 -2.72 0.36 8.16
N THR A 32 -2.97 0.19 9.45
CA THR A 32 -4.04 -0.68 9.97
C THR A 32 -5.44 -0.24 9.59
N ARG A 33 -5.59 1.03 9.18
CA ARG A 33 -6.82 1.64 8.68
C ARG A 33 -6.54 2.35 7.37
N GLN A 34 -7.10 1.86 6.31
CA GLN A 34 -7.09 2.53 5.01
C GLN A 34 -8.25 3.54 4.96
N ARG A 35 -7.97 4.80 5.24
CA ARG A 35 -8.97 5.89 5.35
C ARG A 35 -8.86 6.92 4.24
N TYR A 36 -8.65 6.58 3.01
CA TYR A 36 -8.50 7.57 1.92
C TYR A 36 -7.60 8.77 2.30
N ALA A 37 -6.60 8.51 3.15
CA ALA A 37 -5.66 9.53 3.57
C ALA A 37 -4.63 9.80 2.46
N PRO A 38 -4.02 10.99 2.40
CA PRO A 38 -2.97 11.29 1.42
C PRO A 38 -1.76 10.37 1.49
N THR A 39 -1.60 9.65 2.60
CA THR A 39 -0.53 8.67 2.85
C THR A 39 -0.89 7.25 2.46
N ASP A 40 -2.15 6.98 2.09
CA ASP A 40 -2.56 5.65 1.65
C ASP A 40 -1.96 5.31 0.29
N ASN A 41 -1.76 4.02 0.05
CA ASN A 41 -1.33 3.52 -1.25
C ASN A 41 -2.51 3.42 -2.20
N PHE A 42 -2.38 4.05 -3.37
CA PHE A 42 -3.39 4.02 -4.43
C PHE A 42 -2.79 3.48 -5.71
N ILE A 43 -3.63 2.81 -6.49
CA ILE A 43 -3.28 2.32 -7.81
C ILE A 43 -4.04 3.13 -8.85
N LYS A 44 -3.31 3.68 -9.84
CA LYS A 44 -3.90 4.25 -11.05
C LYS A 44 -4.40 3.12 -11.94
N THR A 45 -5.63 3.24 -12.42
CA THR A 45 -6.23 2.25 -13.32
C THR A 45 -7.11 2.92 -14.36
N ASP A 46 -7.20 2.34 -15.53
CA ASP A 46 -8.10 2.78 -16.59
C ASP A 46 -9.55 2.27 -16.38
N ARG A 47 -9.75 1.34 -15.45
CA ARG A 47 -11.07 0.80 -15.11
C ARG A 47 -11.78 1.70 -14.11
N LYS A 48 -13.13 1.66 -14.11
CA LYS A 48 -13.91 2.34 -13.08
C LYS A 48 -13.48 1.90 -11.68
N ALA A 49 -13.11 2.86 -10.85
CA ALA A 49 -12.64 2.61 -9.49
C ALA A 49 -13.43 3.49 -8.50
N HIS A 50 -13.51 3.01 -7.24
CA HIS A 50 -14.41 3.58 -6.24
C HIS A 50 -13.88 4.81 -5.51
N VAL A 51 -12.61 5.17 -5.66
CA VAL A 51 -11.99 6.25 -4.87
C VAL A 51 -12.13 7.62 -5.52
N GLY A 52 -12.00 7.70 -6.83
CA GLY A 52 -12.08 8.96 -7.54
C GLY A 52 -11.39 8.91 -8.90
N LYS A 53 -11.40 10.05 -9.56
CA LYS A 53 -10.73 10.26 -10.84
C LYS A 53 -9.70 11.36 -10.68
N ILE A 54 -8.57 11.21 -11.32
CA ILE A 54 -7.52 12.21 -11.38
C ILE A 54 -7.11 12.44 -12.83
N GLU A 55 -6.88 13.69 -13.18
CA GLU A 55 -6.34 14.08 -14.47
C GLU A 55 -4.82 14.32 -14.31
N LEU A 56 -4.04 13.59 -15.09
CA LEU A 56 -2.59 13.72 -15.16
C LEU A 56 -2.17 13.73 -16.62
N ASN A 57 -1.39 14.75 -17.03
CA ASN A 57 -0.89 14.89 -18.41
C ASN A 57 -2.00 14.78 -19.46
N ALA A 58 -3.12 15.49 -19.25
CA ALA A 58 -4.32 15.47 -20.10
C ALA A 58 -5.00 14.08 -20.26
N LYS A 59 -4.65 13.10 -19.42
CA LYS A 59 -5.28 11.79 -19.38
C LYS A 59 -6.00 11.56 -18.05
N MET A 60 -7.20 11.01 -18.13
CA MET A 60 -8.03 10.68 -16.96
C MET A 60 -7.70 9.29 -16.45
N TYR A 61 -7.39 9.18 -15.15
CA TYR A 61 -7.18 7.93 -14.45
C TYR A 61 -8.20 7.75 -13.34
N SER A 62 -8.62 6.51 -13.12
CA SER A 62 -9.35 6.14 -11.92
C SER A 62 -8.37 5.70 -10.82
N LEU A 63 -8.73 5.98 -9.58
CA LEU A 63 -7.93 5.57 -8.41
C LEU A 63 -8.65 4.47 -7.64
N ARG A 64 -7.92 3.43 -7.28
CA ARG A 64 -8.38 2.41 -6.34
C ARG A 64 -7.38 2.20 -5.22
N ARG A 65 -7.85 1.74 -4.09
CA ARG A 65 -6.99 1.29 -2.99
C ARG A 65 -6.40 -0.09 -3.31
N LEU A 66 -5.34 -0.43 -2.60
CA LEU A 66 -4.85 -1.80 -2.55
C LEU A 66 -5.92 -2.71 -1.93
N THR A 67 -6.04 -3.91 -2.46
CA THR A 67 -6.83 -4.98 -1.83
C THR A 67 -6.09 -5.53 -0.60
N PRO A 68 -6.76 -6.21 0.34
CA PRO A 68 -6.09 -6.86 1.46
C PRO A 68 -4.99 -7.82 0.99
N LYS A 69 -5.23 -8.57 -0.08
CA LYS A 69 -4.26 -9.50 -0.67
C LYS A 69 -3.00 -8.79 -1.17
N GLU A 70 -3.17 -7.66 -1.84
CA GLU A 70 -2.04 -6.85 -2.30
C GLU A 70 -1.24 -6.29 -1.13
N CYS A 71 -1.90 -5.89 -0.03
CA CYS A 71 -1.23 -5.46 1.19
C CYS A 71 -0.41 -6.60 1.82
N TRP A 72 -0.93 -7.81 1.87
CA TRP A 72 -0.23 -8.99 2.39
C TRP A 72 1.00 -9.33 1.55
N ARG A 73 0.88 -9.28 0.22
CA ARG A 73 2.01 -9.48 -0.70
C ARG A 73 3.11 -8.44 -0.53
N LEU A 74 2.74 -7.15 -0.34
CA LEU A 74 3.72 -6.08 -0.11
C LEU A 74 4.52 -6.27 1.18
N ILE A 75 3.95 -6.95 2.18
CA ILE A 75 4.64 -7.26 3.44
C ILE A 75 5.47 -8.55 3.33
N GLY A 76 5.26 -9.34 2.26
CA GLY A 76 6.03 -10.54 1.99
C GLY A 76 5.36 -11.83 2.46
N PHE A 77 4.06 -11.82 2.78
CA PHE A 77 3.31 -13.05 3.03
C PHE A 77 2.95 -13.76 1.73
N ASP A 78 2.96 -15.08 1.78
CA ASP A 78 2.54 -15.93 0.67
C ASP A 78 1.02 -15.91 0.46
N ASP A 79 0.61 -16.18 -0.79
CA ASP A 79 -0.80 -16.24 -1.16
C ASP A 79 -1.57 -17.32 -0.39
N GLU A 80 -0.91 -18.42 -0.03
CA GLU A 80 -1.53 -19.50 0.75
C GLU A 80 -1.92 -19.03 2.15
N ASP A 81 -1.07 -18.27 2.81
CA ASP A 81 -1.34 -17.72 4.14
C ASP A 81 -2.48 -16.72 4.10
N TYR A 82 -2.50 -15.86 3.08
CA TYR A 82 -3.64 -14.98 2.84
C TYR A 82 -4.94 -15.77 2.64
N ILE A 83 -4.94 -16.82 1.81
CA ILE A 83 -6.13 -17.64 1.55
C ILE A 83 -6.63 -18.31 2.83
N LYS A 84 -5.74 -18.83 3.68
CA LYS A 84 -6.11 -19.40 4.99
C LYS A 84 -6.76 -18.35 5.88
N ALA A 85 -6.15 -17.18 6.02
CA ALA A 85 -6.65 -16.09 6.85
C ALA A 85 -7.98 -15.53 6.33
N SER A 86 -8.15 -15.40 5.03
CA SER A 86 -9.37 -14.85 4.41
C SER A 86 -10.62 -15.71 4.61
N LYS A 87 -10.46 -16.98 4.96
CA LYS A 87 -11.59 -17.87 5.28
C LYS A 87 -12.23 -17.57 6.64
N VAL A 88 -11.49 -16.93 7.54
CA VAL A 88 -11.89 -16.71 8.94
C VAL A 88 -11.86 -15.25 9.36
N CYS A 89 -11.25 -14.37 8.57
CA CYS A 89 -11.10 -12.95 8.86
C CYS A 89 -11.85 -12.09 7.85
N SER A 90 -12.42 -10.98 8.34
CA SER A 90 -12.98 -9.94 7.46
C SER A 90 -11.86 -9.13 6.78
N ASP A 91 -12.18 -8.45 5.67
CA ASP A 91 -11.24 -7.57 4.98
C ASP A 91 -10.63 -6.51 5.90
N ALA A 92 -11.44 -5.96 6.82
CA ALA A 92 -10.96 -4.97 7.80
C ALA A 92 -9.91 -5.57 8.74
N GLN A 93 -10.07 -6.83 9.16
CA GLN A 93 -9.09 -7.54 9.97
C GLN A 93 -7.83 -7.87 9.16
N LEU A 94 -7.96 -8.27 7.89
CA LEU A 94 -6.84 -8.55 7.01
C LEU A 94 -5.98 -7.30 6.76
N TYR A 95 -6.59 -6.12 6.54
CA TYR A 95 -5.87 -4.86 6.48
C TYR A 95 -5.14 -4.52 7.78
N LYS A 96 -5.81 -4.74 8.92
CA LYS A 96 -5.23 -4.49 10.24
C LYS A 96 -4.03 -5.40 10.50
N GLN A 97 -4.12 -6.67 10.13
CA GLN A 97 -3.02 -7.64 10.25
C GLN A 97 -1.83 -7.20 9.40
N ALA A 98 -2.06 -6.84 8.14
CA ALA A 98 -1.01 -6.32 7.27
C ALA A 98 -0.32 -5.09 7.87
N GLY A 99 -1.09 -4.11 8.36
CA GLY A 99 -0.54 -2.87 8.92
C GLY A 99 0.18 -3.03 10.26
N ASN A 100 -0.12 -4.09 11.02
CA ASN A 100 0.55 -4.40 12.29
C ASN A 100 1.75 -5.34 12.12
N SER A 101 1.93 -5.92 10.94
CA SER A 101 2.99 -6.88 10.68
C SER A 101 4.33 -6.20 10.41
N ILE A 102 5.40 -6.94 10.64
CA ILE A 102 6.75 -6.61 10.16
C ILE A 102 6.88 -7.13 8.72
N VAL A 103 7.62 -6.42 7.87
CA VAL A 103 7.94 -6.90 6.53
C VAL A 103 8.76 -8.18 6.63
N VAL A 104 8.22 -9.29 6.15
CA VAL A 104 8.77 -10.65 6.31
C VAL A 104 10.19 -10.73 5.77
N ASN A 105 10.42 -10.24 4.55
CA ASN A 105 11.73 -10.28 3.91
C ASN A 105 12.81 -9.51 4.69
N VAL A 106 12.44 -8.43 5.39
CA VAL A 106 13.37 -7.68 6.24
C VAL A 106 13.73 -8.50 7.47
N LEU A 107 12.73 -9.14 8.10
CA LEU A 107 12.94 -10.00 9.26
C LEU A 107 13.81 -11.22 8.92
N GLU A 108 13.55 -11.86 7.78
CA GLU A 108 14.36 -12.97 7.27
C GLU A 108 15.83 -12.57 7.12
N ARG A 109 16.10 -11.42 6.48
CA ARG A 109 17.46 -10.92 6.30
C ARG A 109 18.17 -10.60 7.61
N ILE A 110 17.46 -10.06 8.59
CA ILE A 110 18.02 -9.81 9.93
C ILE A 110 18.38 -11.13 10.61
N LEU A 111 17.48 -12.11 10.58
CA LEU A 111 17.70 -13.42 11.18
C LEU A 111 18.83 -14.19 10.50
N GLU A 112 18.87 -14.23 9.17
CA GLU A 112 19.96 -14.82 8.40
C GLU A 112 21.31 -14.26 8.86
N ARG A 113 21.42 -12.94 8.96
CA ARG A 113 22.67 -12.29 9.37
C ARG A 113 23.05 -12.62 10.80
N LEU A 114 22.12 -12.58 11.73
CA LEU A 114 22.36 -12.92 13.13
C LEU A 114 22.79 -14.38 13.31
N LEU A 115 22.18 -15.31 12.57
CA LEU A 115 22.52 -16.73 12.63
C LEU A 115 23.89 -16.99 11.99
N TYR A 116 24.22 -16.32 10.88
CA TYR A 116 25.50 -16.47 10.20
C TYR A 116 26.67 -15.95 11.03
N GLU A 117 26.50 -14.81 11.70
CA GLU A 117 27.52 -14.23 12.58
C GLU A 117 27.77 -15.12 13.82
N ASN A 118 26.73 -15.79 14.34
CA ASN A 118 26.87 -16.70 15.49
C ASN A 118 27.54 -18.05 15.15
N HIS A 119 27.54 -18.46 13.87
CA HIS A 119 28.24 -19.67 13.45
C HIS A 119 29.72 -19.46 13.15
N ASN A 120 30.19 -18.23 13.07
CA ASN A 120 31.60 -17.88 12.81
C ASN A 120 32.35 -17.43 14.07
N LEU A 121 31.76 -17.63 15.24
CA LEU A 121 32.38 -17.49 16.56
C LEU A 121 32.70 -18.87 17.11
#